data_b374963bff49302fa11fdf5e5a4e6b77
#
_entry.id   b374963bff49302fa11fdf5e5a4e6b77
#
_cell.length_a   1.000
_cell.length_b   1.000
_cell.length_c   1.000
_cell.angle_alpha   90.00
_cell.angle_beta   90.00
_cell.angle_gamma   90.00
#
_symmetry.space_group_name_H-M   'P 1'
#
loop_
_entity.id
_entity.type
_entity.pdbx_description
1 polymer ?
#
loop_
_entity_poly.entity_id
_entity_poly.type
_entity_poly.pdbx_seq_one_letter_code
_entity_poly.pdbx_strand_id
1 'polypeptide(L)'
;MATTHEAYVNGVLGLADGDIDWSGAANVAAVLLTVDYAPDLSTHSTYADLTNEVTDEDYSPVAVTERAVNLRDGALPVDYRADDVDFGTDVSISAAYMAFVQGDPAALDAGDRLISLHTLNDDGGAQTVSSTNSEFRINEPTNGWFGLNTTS
;
A
#
# COMPACT_ATOMS: atom_id res chain seq x y z
N MET A 1 -14.16 -6.43 10.61
CA MET A 1 -13.78 -5.60 9.42
C MET A 1 -12.82 -6.41 8.57
N ALA A 2 -13.21 -6.71 7.34
CA ALA A 2 -12.37 -7.44 6.39
C ALA A 2 -11.41 -6.47 5.69
N THR A 3 -10.21 -6.94 5.39
CA THR A 3 -9.21 -6.19 4.61
C THR A 3 -8.74 -7.06 3.45
N THR A 4 -8.43 -6.42 2.32
CA THR A 4 -7.90 -7.11 1.15
C THR A 4 -6.55 -6.48 0.78
N HIS A 5 -5.58 -7.31 0.44
CA HIS A 5 -4.22 -6.90 0.11
C HIS A 5 -3.82 -7.54 -1.21
N GLU A 6 -3.56 -6.73 -2.23
CA GLU A 6 -3.30 -7.20 -3.58
C GLU A 6 -2.13 -6.44 -4.22
N ALA A 7 -1.28 -7.12 -4.98
CA ALA A 7 -0.26 -6.46 -5.77
C ALA A 7 -0.84 -6.02 -7.13
N TYR A 8 -0.43 -4.83 -7.60
CA TYR A 8 -0.66 -4.47 -9.00
C TYR A 8 0.14 -5.39 -9.91
N VAL A 9 -0.42 -5.74 -11.07
CA VAL A 9 0.30 -6.59 -12.06
C VAL A 9 1.63 -5.95 -12.45
N ASN A 10 1.63 -4.65 -12.70
CA ASN A 10 2.86 -3.91 -13.02
C ASN A 10 3.81 -3.80 -11.81
N GLY A 11 3.28 -3.87 -10.59
CA GLY A 11 4.07 -3.97 -9.37
C GLY A 11 4.81 -5.29 -9.27
N VAL A 12 4.13 -6.40 -9.56
CA VAL A 12 4.77 -7.73 -9.61
C VAL A 12 5.85 -7.78 -10.67
N LEU A 13 5.57 -7.23 -11.85
CA LEU A 13 6.55 -7.16 -12.94
C LEU A 13 7.78 -6.34 -12.52
N GLY A 14 7.58 -5.17 -11.90
CA GLY A 14 8.67 -4.33 -11.41
C GLY A 14 9.52 -5.00 -10.34
N LEU A 15 8.91 -5.78 -9.44
CA LEU A 15 9.64 -6.58 -8.46
C LEU A 15 10.47 -7.69 -9.13
N ALA A 16 9.91 -8.33 -10.16
CA ALA A 16 10.57 -9.45 -10.85
C ALA A 16 11.75 -9.00 -11.72
N ASP A 17 11.65 -7.84 -12.37
CA ASP A 17 12.70 -7.33 -13.27
C ASP A 17 13.71 -6.40 -12.57
N GLY A 18 13.48 -6.07 -11.31
CA GLY A 18 14.39 -5.25 -10.50
C GLY A 18 14.15 -3.75 -10.56
N ASP A 19 13.11 -3.29 -11.25
CA ASP A 19 12.73 -1.87 -11.27
C ASP A 19 12.15 -1.42 -9.93
N ILE A 20 11.55 -2.34 -9.17
CA ILE A 20 11.07 -2.10 -7.81
C ILE A 20 11.94 -2.88 -6.83
N ASP A 21 12.54 -2.16 -5.88
CA ASP A 21 13.38 -2.74 -4.82
C ASP A 21 12.66 -2.59 -3.48
N TRP A 22 11.95 -3.64 -3.06
CA TRP A 22 11.17 -3.60 -1.83
C TRP A 22 12.04 -3.46 -0.58
N SER A 23 13.08 -4.27 -0.45
CA SER A 23 13.89 -4.35 0.78
C SER A 23 15.16 -3.52 0.74
N GLY A 24 15.45 -2.85 -0.38
CA GLY A 24 16.67 -2.09 -0.58
C GLY A 24 16.60 -0.64 -0.09
N ALA A 25 17.49 0.19 -0.63
CA ALA A 25 17.62 1.59 -0.25
C ALA A 25 16.55 2.51 -0.87
N ALA A 26 15.80 2.03 -1.86
CA ALA A 26 14.72 2.81 -2.46
C ALA A 26 13.63 3.13 -1.42
N ASN A 27 13.08 4.34 -1.49
CA ASN A 27 11.96 4.73 -0.63
C ASN A 27 10.67 4.08 -1.12
N VAL A 28 9.82 3.70 -0.18
CA VAL A 28 8.44 3.28 -0.46
C VAL A 28 7.51 4.15 0.39
N ALA A 29 6.51 4.72 -0.26
CA ALA A 29 5.50 5.55 0.36
C ALA A 29 4.17 4.82 0.47
N ALA A 30 3.43 5.07 1.54
CA ALA A 30 2.03 4.71 1.70
C ALA A 30 1.16 5.92 1.39
N VAL A 31 0.22 5.76 0.46
CA VAL A 31 -0.69 6.80 -0.01
C VAL A 31 -2.12 6.36 0.29
N LEU A 32 -2.94 7.24 0.86
CA LEU A 32 -4.35 6.97 1.14
C LEU A 32 -5.24 7.52 0.03
N LEU A 33 -6.25 6.73 -0.34
CA LEU A 33 -7.22 7.07 -1.37
C LEU A 33 -8.64 6.97 -0.82
N THR A 34 -9.52 7.82 -1.34
CA THR A 34 -10.93 7.81 -0.96
C THR A 34 -11.67 6.65 -1.63
N VAL A 35 -12.92 6.41 -1.23
CA VAL A 35 -13.78 5.38 -1.83
C VAL A 35 -14.10 5.65 -3.31
N ASP A 36 -13.88 6.87 -3.78
CA ASP A 36 -14.10 7.23 -5.19
C ASP A 36 -12.98 6.78 -6.13
N TYR A 37 -11.85 6.31 -5.58
CA TYR A 37 -10.82 5.67 -6.41
C TYR A 37 -11.38 4.38 -7.03
N ALA A 38 -11.16 4.23 -8.33
CA ALA A 38 -11.57 3.04 -9.08
C ALA A 38 -10.34 2.19 -9.42
N PRO A 39 -9.99 1.17 -8.61
CA PRO A 39 -8.80 0.38 -8.83
C PRO A 39 -8.84 -0.39 -10.16
N ASP A 40 -7.72 -0.40 -10.86
CA ASP A 40 -7.47 -1.32 -11.97
C ASP A 40 -6.09 -1.95 -11.79
N LEU A 41 -6.05 -3.09 -11.14
CA LEU A 41 -4.80 -3.79 -10.81
C LEU A 41 -4.03 -4.23 -12.06
N SER A 42 -4.70 -4.36 -13.21
CA SER A 42 -4.10 -4.84 -14.45
C SER A 42 -3.39 -3.74 -15.23
N THR A 43 -3.89 -2.50 -15.18
CA THR A 43 -3.42 -1.40 -16.03
C THR A 43 -2.74 -0.27 -15.25
N HIS A 44 -3.15 0.00 -14.02
CA HIS A 44 -2.50 1.03 -13.20
C HIS A 44 -1.05 0.63 -12.90
N SER A 45 -0.12 1.54 -13.10
CA SER A 45 1.32 1.25 -12.98
C SER A 45 2.13 2.33 -12.28
N THR A 46 1.62 3.56 -12.21
CA THR A 46 2.35 4.70 -11.63
C THR A 46 1.47 5.52 -10.68
N TYR A 47 2.11 6.37 -9.89
CA TYR A 47 1.43 7.27 -8.96
C TYR A 47 0.39 8.15 -9.67
N ALA A 48 0.64 8.54 -10.92
CA ALA A 48 -0.33 9.31 -11.72
C ALA A 48 -1.66 8.59 -11.94
N ASP A 49 -1.70 7.27 -11.84
CA ASP A 49 -2.93 6.47 -11.97
C ASP A 49 -3.77 6.49 -10.70
N LEU A 50 -3.20 6.90 -9.56
CA LEU A 50 -3.90 7.02 -8.29
C LEU A 50 -4.71 8.32 -8.27
N THR A 51 -5.97 8.23 -8.66
CA THR A 51 -6.92 9.33 -8.54
C THR A 51 -7.58 9.33 -7.16
N ASN A 52 -8.13 10.46 -6.75
CA ASN A 52 -8.89 10.56 -5.49
C ASN A 52 -8.04 10.28 -4.24
N GLU A 53 -6.77 10.74 -4.25
CA GLU A 53 -5.97 10.77 -3.04
C GLU A 53 -6.67 11.61 -1.96
N VAL A 54 -6.55 11.20 -0.71
CA VAL A 54 -7.12 11.91 0.45
C VAL A 54 -6.57 13.33 0.52
N THR A 55 -7.45 14.30 0.77
CA THR A 55 -7.10 15.73 0.85
C THR A 55 -7.34 16.32 2.24
N ASP A 56 -7.60 15.48 3.24
CA ASP A 56 -7.75 15.93 4.62
C ASP A 56 -6.49 16.65 5.12
N GLU A 57 -6.65 17.73 5.90
CA GLU A 57 -5.51 18.57 6.33
C GLU A 57 -4.47 17.80 7.15
N ASP A 58 -4.90 16.78 7.87
CA ASP A 58 -4.03 15.97 8.72
C ASP A 58 -3.30 14.86 7.96
N TYR A 59 -3.63 14.67 6.67
CA TYR A 59 -3.05 13.62 5.86
C TYR A 59 -1.83 14.10 5.07
N SER A 60 -0.80 13.28 5.05
CA SER A 60 0.26 13.28 4.05
C SER A 60 0.78 11.86 3.86
N PRO A 61 1.33 11.51 2.70
CA PRO A 61 1.97 10.21 2.51
C PRO A 61 3.07 9.97 3.55
N VAL A 62 3.22 8.72 3.99
CA VAL A 62 4.23 8.33 4.97
C VAL A 62 5.14 7.25 4.43
N ALA A 63 6.35 7.14 4.99
CA ALA A 63 7.30 6.10 4.61
C ALA A 63 6.86 4.73 5.12
N VAL A 64 7.03 3.71 4.29
CA VAL A 64 6.91 2.30 4.68
C VAL A 64 8.29 1.84 5.15
N THR A 65 8.41 1.48 6.43
CA THR A 65 9.69 1.22 7.09
C THR A 65 9.88 -0.27 7.41
N GLU A 66 11.13 -0.65 7.74
CA GLU A 66 11.52 -2.01 8.10
C GLU A 66 11.03 -3.06 7.09
N ARG A 67 11.19 -2.75 5.81
CA ARG A 67 10.76 -3.61 4.72
C ARG A 67 11.67 -4.82 4.57
N ALA A 68 11.06 -6.01 4.43
CA ALA A 68 11.77 -7.27 4.26
C ALA A 68 11.00 -8.20 3.32
N VAL A 69 11.69 -9.19 2.80
CA VAL A 69 11.12 -10.27 1.97
C VAL A 69 11.45 -11.58 2.64
N ASN A 70 10.44 -12.36 3.00
CA ASN A 70 10.62 -13.62 3.71
C ASN A 70 9.86 -14.76 3.03
N LEU A 71 10.42 -15.95 3.10
CA LEU A 71 9.69 -17.16 2.78
C LEU A 71 8.76 -17.51 3.95
N ARG A 72 7.52 -17.87 3.66
CA ARG A 72 6.60 -18.34 4.68
C ARG A 72 6.98 -19.77 5.08
N ASP A 73 7.36 -19.92 6.36
CA ASP A 73 7.81 -21.22 6.91
C ASP A 73 8.92 -21.90 6.08
N GLY A 74 9.80 -21.08 5.45
CA GLY A 74 10.89 -21.56 4.63
C GLY A 74 10.53 -22.06 3.24
N ALA A 75 9.29 -21.79 2.80
CA ALA A 75 8.77 -22.20 1.51
C ALA A 75 7.92 -21.08 0.87
N LEU A 76 7.48 -21.27 -0.35
CA LEU A 76 6.52 -20.36 -0.99
C LEU A 76 5.17 -20.40 -0.25
N PRO A 77 4.42 -19.31 -0.18
CA PRO A 77 4.66 -18.04 -0.87
C PRO A 77 5.79 -17.20 -0.23
N VAL A 78 6.23 -16.20 -0.99
CA VAL A 78 7.11 -15.14 -0.50
C VAL A 78 6.24 -14.04 0.10
N ASP A 79 6.53 -13.66 1.33
CA ASP A 79 5.81 -12.58 2.02
C ASP A 79 6.62 -11.28 2.00
N TYR A 80 5.99 -10.20 1.58
CA TYR A 80 6.54 -8.84 1.60
C TYR A 80 6.09 -8.15 2.87
N ARG A 81 7.03 -7.90 3.76
CA ARG A 81 6.80 -7.44 5.13
C ARG A 81 7.34 -6.03 5.35
N ALA A 82 6.72 -5.32 6.28
CA ALA A 82 7.17 -4.02 6.77
C ALA A 82 6.50 -3.74 8.11
N ASP A 83 6.88 -2.66 8.78
CA ASP A 83 6.18 -2.20 9.97
C ASP A 83 4.72 -1.82 9.68
N ASP A 84 3.93 -1.66 10.75
CA ASP A 84 2.63 -1.00 10.67
C ASP A 84 2.78 0.38 10.04
N VAL A 85 1.78 0.81 9.28
CA VAL A 85 1.77 2.13 8.66
C VAL A 85 0.96 3.09 9.53
N ASP A 86 1.62 4.10 10.07
CA ASP A 86 1.04 5.06 11.00
C ASP A 86 0.99 6.45 10.38
N PHE A 87 -0.22 6.98 10.20
CA PHE A 87 -0.48 8.31 9.65
C PHE A 87 -0.63 9.39 10.72
N GLY A 88 -0.54 9.01 12.00
CA GLY A 88 -0.59 9.93 13.13
C GLY A 88 -1.53 9.49 14.24
N THR A 89 -1.36 10.10 15.43
CA THR A 89 -2.11 9.71 16.64
C THR A 89 -3.24 10.66 17.01
N ASP A 90 -3.27 11.85 16.43
CA ASP A 90 -4.30 12.88 16.71
C ASP A 90 -4.71 13.51 15.37
N VAL A 91 -5.26 12.66 14.49
CA VAL A 91 -5.59 13.01 13.11
C VAL A 91 -7.04 12.71 12.79
N SER A 92 -7.59 13.49 11.85
CA SER A 92 -8.92 13.30 11.31
C SER A 92 -8.80 12.99 9.82
N ILE A 93 -8.80 11.70 9.49
CA ILE A 93 -8.57 11.17 8.14
C ILE A 93 -9.71 10.22 7.77
N SER A 94 -10.13 10.27 6.52
CA SER A 94 -11.10 9.33 5.93
C SER A 94 -10.53 8.73 4.65
N ALA A 95 -10.41 7.41 4.61
CA ALA A 95 -9.85 6.69 3.47
C ALA A 95 -10.53 5.34 3.26
N ALA A 96 -10.50 4.82 2.04
CA ALA A 96 -10.99 3.48 1.72
C ALA A 96 -9.84 2.55 1.30
N TYR A 97 -8.77 3.11 0.73
CA TYR A 97 -7.63 2.34 0.24
C TYR A 97 -6.31 2.94 0.70
N MET A 98 -5.30 2.08 0.78
CA MET A 98 -3.90 2.46 0.91
C MET A 98 -3.11 1.80 -0.22
N ALA A 99 -2.35 2.59 -0.97
CA ALA A 99 -1.45 2.08 -2.01
C ALA A 99 0.00 2.23 -1.57
N PHE A 100 0.83 1.25 -1.90
CA PHE A 100 2.28 1.37 -1.77
C PHE A 100 2.88 1.79 -3.10
N VAL A 101 3.74 2.80 -3.05
CA VAL A 101 4.38 3.43 -4.22
C VAL A 101 5.88 3.49 -3.96
N GLN A 102 6.71 3.07 -4.94
CA GLN A 102 8.16 3.27 -4.83
C GLN A 102 8.48 4.73 -5.15
N GLY A 103 8.68 5.53 -4.12
CA GLY A 103 8.98 6.95 -4.21
C GLY A 103 9.16 7.59 -2.85
N ASP A 104 9.63 8.83 -2.85
CA ASP A 104 9.81 9.61 -1.62
C ASP A 104 8.44 10.15 -1.15
N PRO A 105 7.97 9.78 0.05
CA PRO A 105 6.67 10.26 0.54
C PRO A 105 6.56 11.78 0.62
N ALA A 106 7.67 12.50 0.76
CA ALA A 106 7.69 13.97 0.78
C ALA A 106 7.67 14.59 -0.62
N ALA A 107 7.94 13.84 -1.68
CA ALA A 107 8.10 14.34 -3.05
C ALA A 107 7.78 13.25 -4.09
N LEU A 108 6.56 12.72 -4.07
CA LEU A 108 6.12 11.72 -5.05
C LEU A 108 6.03 12.33 -6.45
N ASP A 109 6.59 11.62 -7.42
CA ASP A 109 6.54 11.96 -8.84
C ASP A 109 5.47 11.16 -9.57
N ALA A 110 4.90 11.72 -10.63
CA ALA A 110 3.86 11.07 -11.43
C ALA A 110 4.29 9.69 -11.96
N GLY A 111 5.57 9.50 -12.24
CA GLY A 111 6.14 8.26 -12.76
C GLY A 111 6.56 7.24 -11.71
N ASP A 112 6.40 7.52 -10.41
CA ASP A 112 6.73 6.58 -9.34
C ASP A 112 5.89 5.31 -9.44
N ARG A 113 6.52 4.15 -9.27
CA ARG A 113 5.91 2.85 -9.58
C ARG A 113 4.97 2.39 -8.48
N LEU A 114 3.78 1.93 -8.86
CA LEU A 114 2.84 1.29 -7.95
C LEU A 114 3.31 -0.13 -7.60
N ILE A 115 3.13 -0.52 -6.35
CA ILE A 115 3.50 -1.85 -5.85
C ILE A 115 2.24 -2.65 -5.51
N SER A 116 1.43 -2.18 -4.57
CA SER A 116 0.30 -2.91 -4.03
C SER A 116 -0.84 -1.99 -3.60
N LEU A 117 -2.03 -2.55 -3.50
CA LEU A 117 -3.25 -1.89 -3.04
C LEU A 117 -3.85 -2.65 -1.87
N HIS A 118 -4.22 -1.92 -0.85
CA HIS A 118 -4.82 -2.45 0.36
C HIS A 118 -6.19 -1.80 0.57
N THR A 119 -7.25 -2.61 0.54
CA THR A 119 -8.60 -2.15 0.84
C THR A 119 -8.80 -2.21 2.35
N LEU A 120 -9.04 -1.07 2.98
CA LEU A 120 -9.02 -0.93 4.44
C LEU A 120 -10.24 -1.55 5.11
N ASN A 121 -11.37 -1.54 4.45
CA ASN A 121 -12.57 -2.27 4.87
C ASN A 121 -13.30 -2.76 3.61
N ASP A 122 -13.35 -4.08 3.43
CA ASP A 122 -13.94 -4.75 2.26
C ASP A 122 -15.15 -5.63 2.67
N ASP A 123 -15.95 -5.14 3.60
CA ASP A 123 -17.19 -5.82 4.02
C ASP A 123 -18.31 -5.50 3.02
N GLY A 124 -18.44 -6.33 1.97
CA GLY A 124 -19.42 -6.14 0.90
C GLY A 124 -19.02 -5.09 -0.14
N GLY A 125 -17.73 -4.88 -0.33
CA GLY A 125 -17.11 -3.89 -1.20
C GLY A 125 -16.33 -2.86 -0.40
N ALA A 126 -15.52 -2.06 -1.07
CA ALA A 126 -14.68 -1.06 -0.40
C ALA A 126 -15.52 -0.02 0.33
N GLN A 127 -15.19 0.22 1.60
CA GLN A 127 -15.88 1.17 2.47
C GLN A 127 -14.88 2.11 3.13
N THR A 128 -15.35 3.33 3.44
CA THR A 128 -14.54 4.33 4.12
C THR A 128 -14.30 3.96 5.58
N VAL A 129 -13.04 4.09 6.00
CA VAL A 129 -12.60 4.04 7.40
C VAL A 129 -12.19 5.45 7.81
N SER A 130 -12.57 5.89 9.01
CA SER A 130 -12.30 7.26 9.45
C SER A 130 -11.73 7.29 10.87
N SER A 131 -10.85 8.27 11.11
CA SER A 131 -10.47 8.72 12.44
C SER A 131 -10.99 10.14 12.69
N THR A 132 -11.14 10.51 13.95
CA THR A 132 -11.49 11.88 14.37
C THR A 132 -10.69 12.21 15.62
N ASN A 133 -9.69 13.07 15.49
CA ASN A 133 -8.75 13.42 16.57
C ASN A 133 -8.24 12.15 17.28
N SER A 134 -7.84 11.16 16.51
CA SER A 134 -7.40 9.85 17.01
C SER A 134 -6.36 9.22 16.08
N GLU A 135 -5.83 8.07 16.49
CA GLU A 135 -4.84 7.35 15.69
C GLU A 135 -5.44 6.85 14.37
N PHE A 136 -4.71 7.03 13.28
CA PHE A 136 -4.97 6.37 12.00
C PHE A 136 -3.77 5.49 11.65
N ARG A 137 -3.84 4.23 12.04
CA ARG A 137 -2.79 3.23 11.82
C ARG A 137 -3.37 2.01 11.11
N ILE A 138 -2.64 1.48 10.15
CA ILE A 138 -2.95 0.22 9.49
C ILE A 138 -1.89 -0.80 9.91
N ASN A 139 -2.34 -1.86 10.62
CA ASN A 139 -1.44 -2.88 11.12
C ASN A 139 -0.99 -3.82 10.00
N GLU A 140 0.26 -4.24 10.06
CA GLU A 140 0.77 -5.25 9.15
C GLU A 140 -0.06 -6.55 9.29
N PRO A 141 -0.57 -7.12 8.19
CA PRO A 141 -1.23 -8.42 8.22
C PRO A 141 -0.28 -9.53 8.67
N THR A 142 -0.83 -10.60 9.27
CA THR A 142 -0.05 -11.71 9.81
C THR A 142 0.96 -12.29 8.81
N ASN A 143 0.60 -12.36 7.54
CA ASN A 143 1.44 -12.90 6.46
C ASN A 143 2.10 -11.81 5.60
N GLY A 144 2.29 -10.61 6.16
CA GLY A 144 2.85 -9.49 5.43
C GLY A 144 1.82 -8.71 4.63
N TRP A 145 2.28 -7.63 3.99
CA TRP A 145 1.42 -6.71 3.26
C TRP A 145 0.90 -7.28 1.95
N PHE A 146 1.69 -8.08 1.29
CA PHE A 146 1.29 -8.85 0.11
C PHE A 146 2.26 -10.02 -0.07
N GLY A 147 1.89 -10.96 -0.93
CA GLY A 147 2.70 -12.14 -1.17
C GLY A 147 2.72 -12.51 -2.64
N LEU A 148 3.79 -13.20 -3.04
CA LEU A 148 3.90 -13.80 -4.36
C LEU A 148 3.95 -15.31 -4.21
N ASN A 149 3.10 -15.99 -4.96
CA ASN A 149 3.03 -17.44 -5.00
C ASN A 149 3.12 -17.90 -6.46
N THR A 150 3.82 -18.99 -6.67
CA THR A 150 3.83 -19.64 -7.98
C THR A 150 2.90 -20.82 -7.97
N THR A 151 2.00 -20.85 -8.95
CA THR A 151 1.16 -22.02 -9.24
C THR A 151 1.59 -22.59 -10.59
N SER A 152 1.83 -23.86 -10.63
CA SER A 152 2.16 -24.57 -11.86
C SER A 152 0.92 -25.28 -12.42
#